data_1ee3c019276d9ba2b66ad264a15f1098
#
_entry.id   1ee3c019276d9ba2b66ad264a15f1098
#
_cell.length_a   1.000
_cell.length_b   1.000
_cell.length_c   1.000
_cell.angle_alpha   90.00
_cell.angle_beta   90.00
_cell.angle_gamma   90.00
#
_symmetry.space_group_name_H-M   'P 1'
#
loop_
_entity.id
_entity.type
_entity.pdbx_description
1 polymer ?
#
loop_
_entity_poly.entity_id
_entity_poly.type
_entity_poly.pdbx_seq_one_letter_code
_entity_poly.pdbx_strand_id
1 'polypeptide(L)'
;MADEQHEFTNFEEFWPFYLSEHMHPTSRAWHFAGITTGVVVAGTMFATGRWYLSPLGLVPGYLFAWVGHFGYEKNIPASFSQPWLSLLGDLNMYWRTATGRIGQDYETHRVEIARYVDAARQRKAERNAARAPERL
;
A
#
# COMPACT_ATOMS: atom_id res chain seq x y z
N MET A 1 16.82 4.59 15.63
CA MET A 1 15.98 3.51 16.16
C MET A 1 15.10 3.06 15.01
N ALA A 2 15.22 1.80 14.68
CA ALA A 2 14.40 1.19 13.65
C ALA A 2 12.91 1.35 14.03
N ASP A 3 12.08 1.79 13.08
CA ASP A 3 10.65 1.62 13.17
C ASP A 3 10.40 0.19 13.67
N GLU A 4 9.65 0.01 14.75
CA GLU A 4 9.08 -1.28 15.07
C GLU A 4 8.14 -1.61 13.92
N GLN A 5 8.71 -2.24 12.90
CA GLN A 5 7.99 -2.75 11.77
C GLN A 5 7.14 -3.89 12.33
N HIS A 6 5.83 -3.72 12.33
CA HIS A 6 4.90 -4.79 12.63
C HIS A 6 5.20 -5.93 11.65
N GLU A 7 5.83 -6.97 12.14
CA GLU A 7 6.13 -8.16 11.36
C GLU A 7 4.90 -9.05 11.38
N PHE A 8 4.12 -9.02 10.30
CA PHE A 8 2.93 -9.83 10.17
C PHE A 8 3.32 -11.22 9.65
N THR A 9 2.74 -12.26 10.24
CA THR A 9 3.02 -13.64 9.87
C THR A 9 2.05 -14.19 8.83
N ASN A 10 0.88 -13.57 8.69
CA ASN A 10 -0.16 -13.98 7.75
C ASN A 10 -0.89 -12.79 7.15
N PHE A 11 -1.61 -13.04 6.04
CA PHE A 11 -2.31 -12.01 5.31
C PHE A 11 -3.53 -11.45 6.04
N GLU A 12 -4.22 -12.25 6.86
CA GLU A 12 -5.42 -11.81 7.59
C GLU A 12 -5.08 -10.72 8.61
N GLU A 13 -3.96 -10.86 9.31
CA GLU A 13 -3.44 -9.85 10.23
C GLU A 13 -2.89 -8.61 9.49
N PHE A 14 -2.28 -8.82 8.33
CA PHE A 14 -1.71 -7.75 7.52
C PHE A 14 -2.78 -6.90 6.84
N TRP A 15 -3.92 -7.47 6.45
CA TRP A 15 -4.92 -6.79 5.65
C TRP A 15 -5.50 -5.51 6.28
N PRO A 16 -5.91 -5.47 7.56
CA PRO A 16 -6.35 -4.22 8.21
C PRO A 16 -5.26 -3.15 8.28
N PHE A 17 -4.00 -3.56 8.53
CA PHE A 17 -2.86 -2.66 8.47
C PHE A 17 -2.66 -2.10 7.06
N TYR A 18 -2.69 -2.96 6.05
CA TYR A 18 -2.58 -2.53 4.65
C TYR A 18 -3.66 -1.51 4.27
N LEU A 19 -4.91 -1.72 4.69
CA LEU A 19 -6.01 -0.77 4.48
C LEU A 19 -5.75 0.56 5.20
N SER A 20 -5.16 0.55 6.40
CA SER A 20 -4.83 1.77 7.14
C SER A 20 -3.77 2.65 6.43
N GLU A 21 -2.89 2.02 5.65
CA GLU A 21 -1.88 2.69 4.83
C GLU A 21 -2.43 3.23 3.49
N HIS A 22 -3.69 2.88 3.14
CA HIS A 22 -4.36 3.23 1.88
C HIS A 22 -5.71 3.93 2.12
N MET A 23 -5.74 4.87 3.06
CA MET A 23 -6.97 5.58 3.44
C MET A 23 -7.44 6.57 2.36
N HIS A 24 -6.52 7.12 1.56
CA HIS A 24 -6.85 8.14 0.57
C HIS A 24 -7.39 7.50 -0.73
N PRO A 25 -8.61 7.88 -1.18
CA PRO A 25 -9.20 7.29 -2.41
C PRO A 25 -8.32 7.47 -3.65
N THR A 26 -7.63 8.61 -3.77
CA THR A 26 -6.74 8.88 -4.89
C THR A 26 -5.52 7.97 -4.88
N SER A 27 -4.98 7.64 -3.70
CA SER A 27 -3.90 6.66 -3.57
C SER A 27 -4.34 5.30 -4.10
N ARG A 28 -5.52 4.83 -3.71
CA ARG A 28 -6.08 3.58 -4.22
C ARG A 28 -6.31 3.60 -5.73
N ALA A 29 -6.72 4.75 -6.28
CA ALA A 29 -6.88 4.92 -7.73
C ALA A 29 -5.53 4.80 -8.47
N TRP A 30 -4.44 5.33 -7.90
CA TRP A 30 -3.09 5.16 -8.45
C TRP A 30 -2.64 3.70 -8.43
N HIS A 31 -2.87 2.97 -7.34
CA HIS A 31 -2.60 1.53 -7.28
C HIS A 31 -3.41 0.77 -8.34
N PHE A 32 -4.69 1.08 -8.47
CA PHE A 32 -5.55 0.45 -9.48
C PHE A 32 -5.04 0.69 -10.91
N ALA A 33 -4.70 1.93 -11.23
CA ALA A 33 -4.14 2.31 -12.54
C ALA A 33 -2.79 1.63 -12.80
N GLY A 34 -1.93 1.56 -11.78
CA GLY A 34 -0.62 0.92 -11.87
C GLY A 34 -0.71 -0.57 -12.15
N ILE A 35 -1.57 -1.29 -11.43
CA ILE A 35 -1.78 -2.72 -11.65
C ILE A 35 -2.40 -2.97 -13.03
N THR A 36 -3.40 -2.19 -13.42
CA THR A 36 -4.01 -2.30 -14.76
C THR A 36 -2.96 -2.11 -15.85
N THR A 37 -2.15 -1.07 -15.76
CA THR A 37 -1.06 -0.82 -16.71
C THR A 37 -0.05 -1.97 -16.72
N GLY A 38 0.31 -2.47 -15.54
CA GLY A 38 1.22 -3.61 -15.40
C GLY A 38 0.71 -4.87 -16.07
N VAL A 39 -0.58 -5.17 -15.88
CA VAL A 39 -1.24 -6.33 -16.53
C VAL A 39 -1.25 -6.17 -18.06
N VAL A 40 -1.53 -4.97 -18.57
CA VAL A 40 -1.49 -4.69 -20.02
C VAL A 40 -0.09 -4.88 -20.57
N VAL A 41 0.94 -4.34 -19.90
CA VAL A 41 2.35 -4.52 -20.31
C VAL A 41 2.73 -6.00 -20.30
N ALA A 42 2.48 -6.71 -19.21
CA ALA A 42 2.81 -8.14 -19.09
C ALA A 42 2.07 -8.98 -20.15
N GLY A 43 0.77 -8.73 -20.34
CA GLY A 43 -0.06 -9.41 -21.34
C GLY A 43 0.43 -9.15 -22.78
N THR A 44 0.84 -7.92 -23.10
CA THR A 44 1.40 -7.57 -24.41
C THR A 44 2.72 -8.32 -24.64
N MET A 45 3.60 -8.39 -23.63
CA MET A 45 4.85 -9.14 -23.75
C MET A 45 4.58 -10.63 -23.98
N PHE A 46 3.58 -11.18 -23.29
CA PHE A 46 3.17 -12.57 -23.48
C PHE A 46 2.63 -12.81 -24.89
N ALA A 47 1.69 -11.98 -25.36
CA ALA A 47 1.04 -12.10 -26.66
C ALA A 47 2.01 -11.94 -27.84
N THR A 48 3.08 -11.17 -27.67
CA THR A 48 4.12 -10.96 -28.69
C THR A 48 5.27 -11.99 -28.64
N GLY A 49 5.14 -13.04 -27.84
CA GLY A 49 6.16 -14.09 -27.68
C GLY A 49 7.37 -13.67 -26.84
N ARG A 50 7.35 -12.48 -26.27
CA ARG A 50 8.42 -11.94 -25.38
C ARG A 50 8.08 -12.19 -23.89
N TRP A 51 7.55 -13.35 -23.58
CA TRP A 51 7.05 -13.69 -22.23
C TRP A 51 8.09 -13.46 -21.12
N TYR A 52 9.39 -13.62 -21.42
CA TYR A 52 10.49 -13.37 -20.49
C TYR A 52 10.61 -11.90 -20.06
N LEU A 53 9.99 -10.96 -20.78
CA LEU A 53 9.90 -9.55 -20.41
C LEU A 53 8.63 -9.22 -19.61
N SER A 54 7.72 -10.16 -19.41
CA SER A 54 6.47 -9.91 -18.66
C SER A 54 6.69 -9.37 -17.23
N PRO A 55 7.80 -9.68 -16.50
CA PRO A 55 8.09 -9.04 -15.21
C PRO A 55 8.21 -7.52 -15.27
N LEU A 56 8.46 -6.92 -16.45
CA LEU A 56 8.45 -5.46 -16.61
C LEU A 56 7.08 -4.84 -16.31
N GLY A 57 6.01 -5.62 -16.31
CA GLY A 57 4.69 -5.18 -15.85
C GLY A 57 4.65 -4.77 -14.37
N LEU A 58 5.60 -5.22 -13.55
CA LEU A 58 5.71 -4.76 -12.16
C LEU A 58 6.16 -3.30 -12.05
N VAL A 59 6.90 -2.78 -13.02
CA VAL A 59 7.47 -1.43 -12.98
C VAL A 59 6.38 -0.35 -12.87
N PRO A 60 5.37 -0.28 -13.76
CA PRO A 60 4.30 0.70 -13.59
C PRO A 60 3.50 0.49 -12.29
N GLY A 61 3.32 -0.75 -11.85
CA GLY A 61 2.68 -1.06 -10.57
C GLY A 61 3.35 -0.32 -9.42
N TYR A 62 4.66 -0.51 -9.26
CA TYR A 62 5.43 0.15 -8.20
C TYR A 62 5.51 1.67 -8.36
N LEU A 63 5.74 2.19 -9.57
CA LEU A 63 5.84 3.63 -9.80
C LEU A 63 4.54 4.34 -9.42
N PHE A 64 3.39 3.82 -9.81
CA PHE A 64 2.10 4.41 -9.49
C PHE A 64 1.75 4.25 -8.01
N ALA A 65 2.08 3.11 -7.39
CA ALA A 65 1.93 2.92 -5.96
C ALA A 65 2.74 3.97 -5.17
N TRP A 66 3.98 4.24 -5.56
CA TRP A 66 4.81 5.26 -4.92
C TRP A 66 4.23 6.67 -5.06
N VAL A 67 3.63 7.02 -6.20
CA VAL A 67 2.89 8.28 -6.33
C VAL A 67 1.75 8.35 -5.32
N GLY A 68 1.01 7.27 -5.12
CA GLY A 68 -0.04 7.16 -4.11
C GLY A 68 0.50 7.39 -2.70
N HIS A 69 1.53 6.64 -2.31
CA HIS A 69 2.09 6.69 -0.96
C HIS A 69 2.77 8.02 -0.64
N PHE A 70 3.69 8.47 -1.48
CA PHE A 70 4.44 9.70 -1.21
C PHE A 70 3.64 10.97 -1.51
N GLY A 71 2.76 10.92 -2.50
CA GLY A 71 1.95 12.07 -2.92
C GLY A 71 0.75 12.33 -2.01
N TYR A 72 -0.01 11.30 -1.68
CA TYR A 72 -1.32 11.43 -1.02
C TYR A 72 -1.34 10.89 0.41
N GLU A 73 -0.85 9.67 0.65
CA GLU A 73 -0.86 9.08 2.01
C GLU A 73 0.21 9.71 2.91
N LYS A 74 1.30 10.22 2.34
CA LYS A 74 2.45 10.76 3.09
C LYS A 74 3.10 9.73 4.03
N ASN A 75 3.12 8.48 3.60
CA ASN A 75 3.69 7.35 4.32
C ASN A 75 4.75 6.62 3.50
N ILE A 76 5.41 5.64 4.13
CA ILE A 76 6.39 4.76 3.47
C ILE A 76 5.67 3.47 3.10
N PRO A 77 5.76 3.01 1.85
CA PRO A 77 5.13 1.76 1.42
C PRO A 77 5.55 0.55 2.28
N ALA A 78 4.59 -0.26 2.69
CA ALA A 78 4.83 -1.51 3.41
C ALA A 78 5.65 -2.53 2.58
N SER A 79 5.71 -2.35 1.26
CA SER A 79 6.50 -3.19 0.35
C SER A 79 8.01 -3.16 0.63
N PHE A 80 8.52 -2.14 1.33
CA PHE A 80 9.92 -2.10 1.75
C PHE A 80 10.25 -3.07 2.90
N SER A 81 9.26 -3.39 3.74
CA SER A 81 9.43 -4.31 4.86
C SER A 81 8.86 -5.70 4.60
N GLN A 82 7.71 -5.77 3.93
CA GLN A 82 6.98 -7.02 3.67
C GLN A 82 6.50 -7.09 2.21
N PRO A 83 7.41 -7.31 1.25
CA PRO A 83 7.10 -7.21 -0.17
C PRO A 83 6.03 -8.19 -0.64
N TRP A 84 6.03 -9.43 -0.11
CA TRP A 84 5.07 -10.46 -0.51
C TRP A 84 3.65 -10.16 0.00
N LEU A 85 3.51 -9.77 1.26
CA LEU A 85 2.21 -9.41 1.82
C LEU A 85 1.67 -8.14 1.16
N SER A 86 2.54 -7.19 0.82
CA SER A 86 2.15 -5.97 0.10
C SER A 86 1.67 -6.27 -1.32
N LEU A 87 2.34 -7.15 -2.04
CA LEU A 87 1.89 -7.58 -3.37
C LEU A 87 0.52 -8.27 -3.29
N LEU A 88 0.31 -9.15 -2.30
CA LEU A 88 -1.01 -9.76 -2.06
C LEU A 88 -2.06 -8.72 -1.69
N GLY A 89 -1.69 -7.73 -0.89
CA GLY A 89 -2.54 -6.58 -0.54
C GLY A 89 -2.96 -5.78 -1.78
N ASP A 90 -2.01 -5.46 -2.65
CA ASP A 90 -2.25 -4.76 -3.91
C ASP A 90 -3.23 -5.51 -4.80
N LEU A 91 -3.03 -6.81 -4.99
CA LEU A 91 -3.91 -7.66 -5.80
C LEU A 91 -5.30 -7.81 -5.17
N ASN A 92 -5.38 -7.96 -3.85
CA ASN A 92 -6.67 -8.04 -3.16
C ASN A 92 -7.40 -6.70 -3.21
N MET A 93 -6.72 -5.57 -2.98
CA MET A 93 -7.31 -4.23 -3.10
C MET A 93 -7.80 -3.96 -4.53
N TYR A 94 -7.03 -4.36 -5.54
CA TYR A 94 -7.43 -4.28 -6.95
C TYR A 94 -8.74 -5.03 -7.20
N TRP A 95 -8.80 -6.30 -6.79
CA TRP A 95 -9.99 -7.14 -6.96
C TRP A 95 -11.19 -6.60 -6.19
N ARG A 96 -11.01 -6.19 -4.93
CA ARG A 96 -12.07 -5.60 -4.10
C ARG A 96 -12.59 -4.29 -4.68
N THR A 97 -11.70 -3.47 -5.24
CA THR A 97 -12.09 -2.23 -5.93
C THR A 97 -12.85 -2.53 -7.21
N ALA A 98 -12.37 -3.43 -8.06
CA ALA A 98 -13.01 -3.82 -9.30
C ALA A 98 -14.42 -4.43 -9.09
N THR A 99 -14.61 -5.13 -7.98
CA THR A 99 -15.91 -5.76 -7.63
C THR A 99 -16.80 -4.89 -6.73
N GLY A 100 -16.39 -3.65 -6.41
CA GLY A 100 -17.13 -2.74 -5.55
C GLY A 100 -17.17 -3.14 -4.07
N ARG A 101 -16.34 -4.08 -3.62
CA ARG A 101 -16.34 -4.62 -2.26
C ARG A 101 -15.40 -3.91 -1.29
N ILE A 102 -14.53 -3.05 -1.77
CA ILE A 102 -13.51 -2.40 -0.93
C ILE A 102 -14.12 -1.60 0.24
N GLY A 103 -15.28 -0.99 0.04
CA GLY A 103 -15.99 -0.27 1.11
C GLY A 103 -16.42 -1.18 2.25
N GLN A 104 -16.83 -2.42 1.96
CA GLN A 104 -17.19 -3.41 2.99
C GLN A 104 -15.98 -3.82 3.83
N ASP A 105 -14.79 -3.92 3.22
CA ASP A 105 -13.57 -4.24 3.95
C ASP A 105 -13.20 -3.13 4.94
N TYR A 106 -13.33 -1.85 4.55
CA TYR A 106 -13.11 -0.72 5.45
C TYR A 106 -14.09 -0.71 6.63
N GLU A 107 -15.36 -1.06 6.40
CA GLU A 107 -16.35 -1.15 7.48
C GLU A 107 -16.08 -2.36 8.38
N THR A 108 -15.75 -3.52 7.81
CA THR A 108 -15.48 -4.75 8.57
C THR A 108 -14.29 -4.57 9.50
N HIS A 109 -13.22 -3.94 9.02
CA HIS A 109 -11.97 -3.76 9.77
C HIS A 109 -11.83 -2.37 10.41
N ARG A 110 -12.93 -1.64 10.56
CA ARG A 110 -12.91 -0.24 11.01
C ARG A 110 -12.16 -0.03 12.33
N VAL A 111 -12.33 -0.94 13.29
CA VAL A 111 -11.70 -0.82 14.62
C VAL A 111 -10.18 -1.02 14.54
N GLU A 112 -9.75 -2.06 13.80
CA GLU A 112 -8.33 -2.35 13.62
C GLU A 112 -7.63 -1.23 12.83
N ILE A 113 -8.26 -0.78 11.76
CA ILE A 113 -7.77 0.34 10.93
C ILE A 113 -7.60 1.60 11.79
N ALA A 114 -8.59 1.94 12.62
CA ALA A 114 -8.51 3.10 13.51
C ALA A 114 -7.33 3.00 14.47
N ARG A 115 -7.08 1.82 15.05
CA ARG A 115 -5.92 1.59 15.95
C ARG A 115 -4.59 1.84 15.23
N TYR A 116 -4.42 1.34 13.99
CA TYR A 116 -3.19 1.56 13.22
C TYR A 116 -3.00 3.03 12.85
N VAL A 117 -4.08 3.72 12.43
CA VAL A 117 -4.04 5.15 12.10
C VAL A 117 -3.67 5.98 13.32
N ASP A 118 -4.25 5.71 14.50
CA ASP A 118 -3.97 6.45 15.72
C ASP A 118 -2.54 6.18 16.20
N ALA A 119 -2.07 4.95 16.15
CA ALA A 119 -0.68 4.60 16.47
C ALA A 119 0.31 5.31 15.53
N ALA A 120 0.02 5.40 14.25
CA ALA A 120 0.86 6.13 13.28
C ALA A 120 0.89 7.64 13.58
N ARG A 121 -0.26 8.23 13.97
CA ARG A 121 -0.35 9.65 14.37
C ARG A 121 0.45 9.94 15.62
N GLN A 122 0.36 9.08 16.63
CA GLN A 122 1.13 9.24 17.87
C GLN A 122 2.64 9.19 17.60
N ARG A 123 3.11 8.18 16.88
CA ARG A 123 4.52 8.07 16.49
C ARG A 123 5.03 9.30 15.72
N LYS A 124 4.18 9.85 14.83
CA LYS A 124 4.52 11.06 14.08
C LYS A 124 4.61 12.28 14.99
N ALA A 125 3.71 12.41 15.97
CA ALA A 125 3.72 13.51 16.95
C ALA A 125 4.97 13.44 17.85
N GLU A 126 5.30 12.26 18.37
CA GLU A 126 6.50 12.01 19.19
C GLU A 126 7.79 12.34 18.41
N ARG A 127 7.89 11.91 17.16
CA ARG A 127 9.02 12.20 16.29
C ARG A 127 9.16 13.69 16.01
N ASN A 128 8.05 14.41 15.82
CA ASN A 128 8.06 15.85 15.62
C ASN A 128 8.46 16.61 16.90
N ALA A 129 7.99 16.15 18.06
CA ALA A 129 8.37 16.72 19.36
C ALA A 129 9.87 16.53 19.62
N ALA A 130 10.42 15.35 19.33
CA ALA A 130 11.84 15.06 19.49
C ALA A 130 12.75 15.86 18.53
N ARG A 131 12.20 16.35 17.42
CA ARG A 131 12.93 17.18 16.42
C ARG A 131 12.76 18.68 16.64
N ALA A 132 11.84 19.09 17.52
CA ALA A 132 11.68 20.49 17.83
C ALA A 132 12.94 20.97 18.57
N PRO A 133 13.63 22.05 18.11
CA PRO A 133 14.77 22.58 18.86
C PRO A 133 14.26 23.08 20.20
N GLU A 134 15.03 22.78 21.27
CA GLU A 134 14.81 23.43 22.57
C GLU A 134 14.86 24.93 22.33
N ARG A 135 13.70 25.58 22.46
CA ARG A 135 13.64 27.03 22.42
C ARG A 135 14.16 27.53 23.78
N LEU A 136 15.43 27.88 23.80
CA LEU A 136 16.02 28.72 24.82
C LEU A 136 15.44 30.14 24.71
#